data_0c48f59cf0b1b89a7a90908f4308328b
#
_entry.id   0c48f59cf0b1b89a7a90908f4308328b
#
_cell.length_a   1.000
_cell.length_b   1.000
_cell.length_c   1.000
_cell.angle_alpha   90.00
_cell.angle_beta   90.00
_cell.angle_gamma   90.00
#
_symmetry.space_group_name_H-M   'P 1'
#
loop_
_entity.id
_entity.type
_entity.pdbx_description
1 polymer ?
#
loop_
_entity_poly.entity_id
_entity_poly.type
_entity_poly.pdbx_seq_one_letter_code
_entity_poly.pdbx_strand_id
1 'polypeptide(L)'
;ELFARLRADRSAVDDDDDDFDDDDDDDEDEDDDAPSAEVTTLSTGAVVIDLSAVEAERSVAGGTDVTDVADDIDLLDDAGAAAQQAMLDQRDALLGDVAQALGRRVRRVVTDQENEVLDLVRRNRKLKGSDDLLPSRDTQIEAYRAAIHKDLREVLAAGADFLAIGNELDDSVVEAALDELLAAVGEWGIDPLRAKLARVVDDSDDTSPDRNELVDRLRATYREWRNDRIGELSGDIATLGFSRGVMAAASPDQQLCWMVDHGGLPCPDGEDNQLAGPVTVGHEFPTGDICPPAHPGCRCLLVPVP
;
A
#
# COMPACT_ATOMS: atom_id res chain seq x y z
N GLU A 1 0.82 32.22 0.35
CA GLU A 1 0.72 33.21 1.47
C GLU A 1 -0.58 33.05 2.29
N LEU A 2 -1.70 32.62 1.66
CA LEU A 2 -2.98 32.39 2.35
C LEU A 2 -2.90 31.20 3.32
N PHE A 3 -2.26 30.11 2.91
CA PHE A 3 -2.06 28.92 3.74
C PHE A 3 -1.07 29.12 4.90
N ALA A 4 -0.09 30.01 4.74
CA ALA A 4 0.84 30.37 5.81
C ALA A 4 0.16 31.18 6.91
N ARG A 5 -0.82 32.01 6.58
CA ARG A 5 -1.61 32.81 7.55
C ARG A 5 -2.59 31.95 8.34
N LEU A 6 -3.22 30.95 7.70
CA LEU A 6 -4.17 30.05 8.38
C LEU A 6 -3.48 29.11 9.38
N ARG A 7 -2.20 28.78 9.18
CA ARG A 7 -1.42 28.01 10.17
C ARG A 7 -1.02 28.84 11.39
N ALA A 8 -0.78 30.13 11.23
CA ALA A 8 -0.40 31.01 12.34
C ALA A 8 -1.57 31.29 13.32
N ASP A 9 -2.81 31.32 12.80
CA ASP A 9 -4.00 31.56 13.63
C ASP A 9 -4.49 30.30 14.38
N ARG A 10 -4.09 29.09 13.96
CA ARG A 10 -4.50 27.82 14.58
C ARG A 10 -3.67 27.40 15.79
N SER A 11 -2.53 28.06 16.04
CA SER A 11 -1.68 27.77 17.21
C SER A 11 -2.08 28.48 18.50
N ALA A 12 -3.23 29.16 18.50
CA ALA A 12 -3.70 29.98 19.61
C ALA A 12 -5.11 29.63 20.10
N VAL A 13 -5.61 28.42 19.86
CA VAL A 13 -6.89 27.97 20.43
C VAL A 13 -6.67 26.64 21.15
N ASP A 14 -6.96 26.70 22.40
CA ASP A 14 -6.82 25.77 23.51
C ASP A 14 -7.27 24.34 23.28
N ASP A 15 -6.58 23.45 24.01
CA ASP A 15 -6.98 22.11 24.40
C ASP A 15 -8.41 22.12 25.01
N ASP A 16 -9.38 21.58 24.30
CA ASP A 16 -10.62 21.11 24.89
C ASP A 16 -10.83 19.64 24.46
N ASP A 17 -10.68 18.78 25.46
CA ASP A 17 -11.02 17.37 25.45
C ASP A 17 -12.50 17.19 25.11
N ASP A 18 -12.83 16.65 23.94
CA ASP A 18 -14.14 16.06 23.70
C ASP A 18 -14.05 14.55 23.85
N ASP A 19 -14.42 14.11 25.07
CA ASP A 19 -14.78 12.75 25.41
C ASP A 19 -15.94 12.28 24.51
N PHE A 20 -15.66 11.38 23.60
CA PHE A 20 -16.69 10.55 22.97
C PHE A 20 -16.85 9.29 23.80
N ASP A 21 -17.94 9.25 24.57
CA ASP A 21 -18.49 8.06 25.18
C ASP A 21 -18.88 7.04 24.09
N ASP A 22 -18.12 5.97 23.96
CA ASP A 22 -18.55 4.74 23.29
C ASP A 22 -19.30 3.90 24.34
N ASP A 23 -20.60 3.79 24.16
CA ASP A 23 -21.44 2.84 24.88
C ASP A 23 -21.04 1.41 24.50
N ASP A 24 -20.34 0.74 25.41
CA ASP A 24 -20.07 -0.69 25.40
C ASP A 24 -21.32 -1.46 25.74
N ASP A 25 -21.82 -2.25 24.80
CA ASP A 25 -22.73 -3.35 25.09
C ASP A 25 -21.91 -4.56 25.55
N ASP A 26 -22.07 -4.88 26.84
CA ASP A 26 -21.62 -6.10 27.52
C ASP A 26 -22.24 -7.34 26.87
N ASP A 27 -21.40 -8.26 26.37
CA ASP A 27 -21.73 -9.68 26.31
C ASP A 27 -20.63 -10.48 27.01
N GLU A 28 -20.98 -10.88 28.27
CA GLU A 28 -20.30 -11.92 29.02
C GLU A 28 -20.49 -13.26 28.29
N ASP A 29 -19.41 -14.03 28.06
CA ASP A 29 -19.50 -15.49 28.24
C ASP A 29 -18.11 -16.18 28.13
N GLU A 30 -17.85 -16.84 29.28
CA GLU A 30 -17.25 -18.16 29.49
C GLU A 30 -15.74 -18.39 29.29
N ASP A 31 -15.15 -18.68 30.44
CA ASP A 31 -13.89 -19.38 30.73
C ASP A 31 -13.62 -20.58 29.84
N ASP A 32 -12.44 -20.60 29.21
CA ASP A 32 -11.76 -21.87 28.89
C ASP A 32 -10.24 -21.75 29.11
N ASP A 33 -9.82 -22.48 30.14
CA ASP A 33 -8.44 -22.72 30.56
C ASP A 33 -7.59 -23.33 29.43
N ALA A 34 -6.65 -22.58 28.87
CA ALA A 34 -5.58 -23.13 28.04
C ALA A 34 -4.21 -22.64 28.55
N PRO A 35 -3.20 -23.50 28.60
CA PRO A 35 -1.95 -23.24 29.31
C PRO A 35 -1.09 -22.18 28.61
N SER A 36 -0.54 -21.28 29.43
CA SER A 36 0.46 -20.27 29.06
C SER A 36 1.64 -20.87 28.31
N ALA A 37 1.74 -20.58 27.02
CA ALA A 37 2.97 -20.76 26.28
C ALA A 37 3.92 -19.60 26.57
N GLU A 38 5.09 -19.89 27.12
CA GLU A 38 6.18 -18.95 27.29
C GLU A 38 6.59 -18.38 25.92
N VAL A 39 6.39 -17.06 25.73
CA VAL A 39 6.91 -16.35 24.56
C VAL A 39 8.42 -16.18 24.74
N THR A 40 9.16 -17.10 24.15
CA THR A 40 10.61 -16.90 23.96
C THR A 40 10.77 -15.92 22.80
N THR A 41 11.25 -14.72 23.08
CA THR A 41 11.66 -13.74 22.07
C THR A 41 12.77 -14.32 21.22
N LEU A 42 12.44 -14.78 20.03
CA LEU A 42 13.41 -15.16 19.00
C LEU A 42 13.92 -13.88 18.34
N SER A 43 15.23 -13.68 18.50
CA SER A 43 16.04 -12.73 17.75
C SER A 43 15.76 -12.85 16.26
N THR A 44 15.59 -11.69 15.59
CA THR A 44 15.48 -11.52 14.15
C THR A 44 16.55 -12.32 13.41
N GLY A 45 16.18 -13.50 12.93
CA GLY A 45 17.00 -14.34 12.06
C GLY A 45 16.29 -14.47 10.73
N ALA A 46 16.87 -13.90 9.67
CA ALA A 46 16.46 -14.18 8.32
C ALA A 46 16.46 -15.69 8.09
N VAL A 47 15.37 -16.23 7.63
CA VAL A 47 15.29 -17.65 7.22
C VAL A 47 15.98 -17.75 5.87
N VAL A 48 17.27 -18.05 5.86
CA VAL A 48 18.00 -18.45 4.66
C VAL A 48 17.68 -19.91 4.43
N ILE A 49 16.85 -20.22 3.45
CA ILE A 49 16.61 -21.61 3.03
C ILE A 49 17.76 -21.99 2.12
N ASP A 50 18.71 -22.76 2.67
CA ASP A 50 19.82 -23.33 1.89
C ASP A 50 19.29 -24.56 1.10
N LEU A 51 18.98 -24.33 -0.17
CA LEU A 51 18.54 -25.37 -1.09
C LEU A 51 19.70 -26.25 -1.60
N SER A 52 20.96 -25.92 -1.29
CA SER A 52 22.12 -26.69 -1.71
C SER A 52 22.21 -28.09 -1.05
N ALA A 53 21.53 -28.29 0.09
CA ALA A 53 21.42 -29.58 0.74
C ALA A 53 20.57 -30.59 -0.02
N VAL A 54 19.62 -30.13 -0.82
CA VAL A 54 18.68 -30.98 -1.57
C VAL A 54 19.35 -31.62 -2.81
N GLU A 55 20.35 -30.94 -3.40
CA GLU A 55 21.06 -31.49 -4.56
C GLU A 55 22.11 -32.57 -4.18
N ALA A 56 22.63 -32.53 -2.96
CA ALA A 56 23.66 -33.50 -2.53
C ALA A 56 23.13 -34.91 -2.27
N GLU A 57 21.87 -35.07 -1.92
CA GLU A 57 21.26 -36.39 -1.67
C GLU A 57 20.81 -37.14 -2.95
N ARG A 58 20.75 -36.43 -4.07
CA ARG A 58 20.29 -37.01 -5.36
C ARG A 58 21.31 -37.96 -6.02
N SER A 59 22.52 -38.06 -5.46
CA SER A 59 23.64 -38.83 -6.10
C SER A 59 23.83 -40.26 -5.59
N VAL A 60 23.07 -40.75 -4.62
CA VAL A 60 23.32 -42.07 -3.98
C VAL A 60 22.05 -42.90 -3.78
N ALA A 61 21.20 -43.07 -4.77
CA ALA A 61 20.17 -44.14 -4.68
C ALA A 61 19.89 -44.76 -6.03
N GLY A 62 20.59 -45.85 -6.30
CA GLY A 62 20.18 -46.82 -7.30
C GLY A 62 19.04 -47.68 -6.76
N GLY A 63 17.86 -47.60 -7.41
CA GLY A 63 16.80 -48.60 -7.34
C GLY A 63 15.77 -48.38 -6.25
N THR A 64 14.83 -47.49 -6.47
CA THR A 64 13.58 -47.41 -5.71
C THR A 64 12.38 -47.54 -6.62
N ASP A 65 11.32 -48.15 -6.06
CA ASP A 65 10.03 -48.45 -6.70
C ASP A 65 9.35 -47.10 -7.12
N VAL A 66 8.67 -47.10 -8.25
CA VAL A 66 8.08 -45.88 -8.87
C VAL A 66 7.01 -45.22 -7.99
N THR A 67 6.51 -45.91 -6.96
CA THR A 67 5.53 -45.35 -5.99
C THR A 67 6.13 -44.42 -4.97
N ASP A 68 7.40 -44.58 -4.56
CA ASP A 68 8.06 -43.71 -3.57
C ASP A 68 8.43 -42.34 -4.14
N VAL A 69 8.60 -42.26 -5.47
CA VAL A 69 8.98 -41.00 -6.14
C VAL A 69 7.81 -40.00 -6.21
N ALA A 70 6.56 -40.48 -6.26
CA ALA A 70 5.37 -39.61 -6.29
C ALA A 70 5.13 -38.94 -4.94
N ASP A 71 5.30 -39.67 -3.84
CA ASP A 71 5.13 -39.15 -2.49
C ASP A 71 6.23 -38.13 -2.15
N ASP A 72 7.45 -38.29 -2.65
CA ASP A 72 8.55 -37.34 -2.46
C ASP A 72 8.34 -36.05 -3.27
N ILE A 73 7.71 -36.09 -4.45
CA ILE A 73 7.39 -34.90 -5.27
C ILE A 73 6.30 -34.07 -4.58
N ASP A 74 5.25 -34.72 -4.07
CA ASP A 74 4.17 -34.01 -3.35
C ASP A 74 4.70 -33.32 -2.10
N LEU A 75 5.64 -33.92 -1.36
CA LEU A 75 6.26 -33.30 -0.19
C LEU A 75 7.15 -32.10 -0.53
N LEU A 76 7.81 -32.11 -1.68
CA LEU A 76 8.63 -30.98 -2.16
C LEU A 76 7.74 -29.82 -2.62
N ASP A 77 6.62 -30.09 -3.27
CA ASP A 77 5.65 -29.09 -3.68
C ASP A 77 4.97 -28.43 -2.46
N ASP A 78 4.63 -29.21 -1.44
CA ASP A 78 4.07 -28.73 -0.19
C ASP A 78 5.07 -27.84 0.59
N ALA A 79 6.33 -28.22 0.64
CA ALA A 79 7.38 -27.43 1.28
C ALA A 79 7.63 -26.11 0.54
N GLY A 80 7.60 -26.13 -0.79
CA GLY A 80 7.70 -24.93 -1.63
C GLY A 80 6.52 -23.97 -1.40
N ALA A 81 5.31 -24.49 -1.37
CA ALA A 81 4.10 -23.72 -1.10
C ALA A 81 4.11 -23.08 0.31
N ALA A 82 4.56 -23.83 1.32
CA ALA A 82 4.69 -23.32 2.69
C ALA A 82 5.74 -22.20 2.79
N ALA A 83 6.86 -22.32 2.07
CA ALA A 83 7.88 -21.28 2.03
C ALA A 83 7.37 -19.99 1.34
N GLN A 84 6.63 -20.11 0.24
CA GLN A 84 5.98 -18.98 -0.42
C GLN A 84 4.98 -18.29 0.51
N GLN A 85 4.13 -19.07 1.19
CA GLN A 85 3.16 -18.52 2.15
C GLN A 85 3.87 -17.77 3.29
N ALA A 86 4.96 -18.30 3.83
CA ALA A 86 5.73 -17.63 4.87
C ALA A 86 6.30 -16.28 4.42
N MET A 87 6.72 -16.15 3.16
CA MET A 87 7.17 -14.86 2.60
C MET A 87 6.01 -13.87 2.46
N LEU A 88 4.83 -14.32 2.05
CA LEU A 88 3.63 -13.49 1.98
C LEU A 88 3.19 -13.03 3.37
N ASP A 89 3.19 -13.92 4.35
CA ASP A 89 2.87 -13.60 5.74
C ASP A 89 3.87 -12.59 6.33
N GLN A 90 5.15 -12.74 6.02
CA GLN A 90 6.19 -11.77 6.44
C GLN A 90 5.96 -10.40 5.82
N ARG A 91 5.66 -10.32 4.51
CA ARG A 91 5.28 -9.05 3.85
C ARG A 91 4.08 -8.42 4.55
N ASP A 92 3.02 -9.19 4.79
CA ASP A 92 1.78 -8.69 5.40
C ASP A 92 2.03 -8.18 6.82
N ALA A 93 2.88 -8.86 7.59
CA ALA A 93 3.29 -8.40 8.91
C ALA A 93 4.08 -7.07 8.87
N LEU A 94 4.93 -6.88 7.87
CA LEU A 94 5.70 -5.65 7.68
C LEU A 94 4.85 -4.48 7.19
N LEU A 95 3.83 -4.76 6.35
CA LEU A 95 3.02 -3.71 5.71
C LEU A 95 1.79 -3.30 6.52
N GLY A 96 1.21 -4.19 7.37
CA GLY A 96 -0.10 -4.00 7.96
C GLY A 96 -0.26 -2.67 8.71
N ASP A 97 0.62 -2.39 9.64
CA ASP A 97 0.56 -1.17 10.47
C ASP A 97 0.84 0.10 9.67
N VAL A 98 1.80 0.03 8.74
CA VAL A 98 2.19 1.19 7.90
C VAL A 98 1.09 1.53 6.91
N ALA A 99 0.48 0.54 6.25
CA ALA A 99 -0.64 0.75 5.34
C ALA A 99 -1.85 1.38 6.06
N GLN A 100 -2.14 0.94 7.29
CA GLN A 100 -3.19 1.54 8.10
C GLN A 100 -2.86 2.98 8.50
N ALA A 101 -1.60 3.27 8.89
CA ALA A 101 -1.17 4.62 9.24
C ALA A 101 -1.28 5.55 8.02
N LEU A 102 -0.82 5.09 6.86
CA LEU A 102 -0.96 5.77 5.58
C LEU A 102 -2.43 6.10 5.29
N GLY A 103 -3.33 5.11 5.41
CA GLY A 103 -4.77 5.29 5.20
C GLY A 103 -5.40 6.32 6.14
N ARG A 104 -5.03 6.34 7.42
CA ARG A 104 -5.52 7.36 8.37
C ARG A 104 -5.07 8.77 7.97
N ARG A 105 -3.81 8.95 7.56
CA ARG A 105 -3.27 10.25 7.15
C ARG A 105 -3.87 10.73 5.84
N VAL A 106 -3.99 9.85 4.85
CA VAL A 106 -4.68 10.15 3.57
C VAL A 106 -6.13 10.57 3.83
N ARG A 107 -6.85 9.83 4.70
CA ARG A 107 -8.23 10.18 5.07
C ARG A 107 -8.32 11.58 5.68
N ARG A 108 -7.35 11.96 6.51
CA ARG A 108 -7.28 13.32 7.09
C ARG A 108 -7.07 14.39 6.01
N VAL A 109 -6.12 14.18 5.08
CA VAL A 109 -5.89 15.12 3.97
C VAL A 109 -7.16 15.32 3.13
N VAL A 110 -7.86 14.22 2.81
CA VAL A 110 -9.12 14.27 2.06
C VAL A 110 -10.22 15.01 2.84
N THR A 111 -10.28 14.82 4.16
CA THR A 111 -11.26 15.53 5.02
C THR A 111 -10.95 17.02 5.11
N ASP A 112 -9.68 17.40 5.25
CA ASP A 112 -9.27 18.79 5.25
C ASP A 112 -9.60 19.47 3.91
N GLN A 113 -9.33 18.79 2.79
CA GLN A 113 -9.70 19.25 1.45
C GLN A 113 -11.22 19.42 1.29
N GLU A 114 -12.03 18.46 1.78
CA GLU A 114 -13.49 18.58 1.75
C GLU A 114 -13.94 19.85 2.47
N ASN A 115 -13.44 20.10 3.67
CA ASN A 115 -13.80 21.29 4.44
C ASN A 115 -13.46 22.58 3.69
N GLU A 116 -12.28 22.65 3.07
CA GLU A 116 -11.87 23.81 2.27
C GLU A 116 -12.78 24.03 1.06
N VAL A 117 -13.09 22.96 0.31
CA VAL A 117 -13.97 23.02 -0.86
C VAL A 117 -15.37 23.45 -0.46
N LEU A 118 -15.95 22.87 0.60
CA LEU A 118 -17.28 23.25 1.07
C LEU A 118 -17.35 24.69 1.56
N ASP A 119 -16.30 25.17 2.19
CA ASP A 119 -16.20 26.57 2.60
C ASP A 119 -16.10 27.54 1.41
N LEU A 120 -15.37 27.16 0.35
CA LEU A 120 -15.31 27.93 -0.89
C LEU A 120 -16.67 28.00 -1.57
N VAL A 121 -17.42 26.89 -1.65
CA VAL A 121 -18.79 26.85 -2.18
C VAL A 121 -19.70 27.78 -1.39
N ARG A 122 -19.60 27.81 -0.05
CA ARG A 122 -20.43 28.68 0.80
C ARG A 122 -20.13 30.17 0.64
N ARG A 123 -18.84 30.52 0.45
CA ARG A 123 -18.38 31.93 0.34
C ARG A 123 -18.55 32.51 -1.05
N ASN A 124 -18.35 31.72 -2.10
CA ASN A 124 -18.38 32.19 -3.48
C ASN A 124 -19.81 32.14 -4.07
N ARG A 125 -20.30 33.32 -4.52
CA ARG A 125 -21.64 33.42 -5.13
C ARG A 125 -21.69 33.00 -6.59
N LYS A 126 -20.56 32.96 -7.28
CA LYS A 126 -20.44 32.56 -8.69
C LYS A 126 -19.21 31.69 -8.84
N LEU A 127 -19.45 30.39 -8.94
CA LEU A 127 -18.43 29.41 -9.33
C LEU A 127 -18.47 29.32 -10.85
N LYS A 128 -17.31 29.39 -11.48
CA LYS A 128 -17.17 29.28 -12.93
C LYS A 128 -16.80 27.87 -13.39
N GLY A 129 -16.46 26.99 -12.46
CA GLY A 129 -16.08 25.61 -12.71
C GLY A 129 -15.31 25.01 -11.53
N SER A 130 -14.87 23.77 -11.69
CA SER A 130 -14.12 23.03 -10.69
C SER A 130 -12.76 23.65 -10.35
N ASP A 131 -12.14 24.37 -11.28
CA ASP A 131 -10.83 25.03 -11.05
C ASP A 131 -10.92 26.17 -10.03
N ASP A 132 -12.09 26.76 -9.82
CA ASP A 132 -12.31 27.77 -8.78
C ASP A 132 -12.43 27.16 -7.37
N LEU A 133 -12.68 25.83 -7.29
CA LEU A 133 -12.91 25.12 -6.04
C LEU A 133 -11.72 24.28 -5.59
N LEU A 134 -11.00 23.71 -6.53
CA LEU A 134 -9.94 22.75 -6.21
C LEU A 134 -8.59 23.45 -6.24
N PRO A 135 -7.71 23.20 -5.24
CA PRO A 135 -6.33 23.63 -5.32
C PRO A 135 -5.66 23.06 -6.57
N SER A 136 -4.54 23.63 -7.01
CA SER A 136 -3.78 23.04 -8.11
C SER A 136 -3.36 21.60 -7.76
N ARG A 137 -3.18 20.76 -8.80
CA ARG A 137 -2.69 19.38 -8.60
C ARG A 137 -1.39 19.34 -7.79
N ASP A 138 -0.46 20.22 -8.10
CA ASP A 138 0.83 20.31 -7.41
C ASP A 138 0.66 20.69 -5.93
N THR A 139 -0.25 21.62 -5.63
CA THR A 139 -0.57 21.99 -4.23
C THR A 139 -1.15 20.78 -3.47
N GLN A 140 -1.98 19.97 -4.13
CA GLN A 140 -2.52 18.77 -3.52
C GLN A 140 -1.42 17.72 -3.28
N ILE A 141 -0.55 17.46 -4.27
CA ILE A 141 0.59 16.56 -4.11
C ILE A 141 1.47 16.98 -2.93
N GLU A 142 1.77 18.26 -2.78
CA GLU A 142 2.55 18.75 -1.64
C GLU A 142 1.83 18.56 -0.30
N ALA A 143 0.51 18.68 -0.25
CA ALA A 143 -0.25 18.38 0.97
C ALA A 143 -0.18 16.90 1.34
N TYR A 144 -0.29 16.00 0.34
CA TYR A 144 -0.10 14.57 0.56
C TYR A 144 1.34 14.27 0.96
N ARG A 145 2.35 14.81 0.25
CA ARG A 145 3.77 14.68 0.62
C ARG A 145 3.98 15.03 2.09
N ALA A 146 3.51 16.19 2.52
CA ALA A 146 3.67 16.65 3.90
C ALA A 146 3.02 15.70 4.93
N ALA A 147 1.92 15.05 4.56
CA ALA A 147 1.19 14.18 5.47
C ALA A 147 1.78 12.75 5.55
N ILE A 148 2.22 12.17 4.43
CA ILE A 148 2.53 10.74 4.33
C ILE A 148 4.01 10.42 4.05
N HIS A 149 4.88 11.42 3.88
CA HIS A 149 6.29 11.21 3.55
C HIS A 149 6.99 10.22 4.50
N LYS A 150 6.70 10.33 5.81
CA LYS A 150 7.28 9.43 6.81
C LYS A 150 6.83 7.97 6.57
N ASP A 151 5.53 7.76 6.35
CA ASP A 151 5.00 6.40 6.13
C ASP A 151 5.54 5.80 4.83
N LEU A 152 5.71 6.61 3.77
CA LEU A 152 6.32 6.14 2.53
C LEU A 152 7.76 5.70 2.71
N ARG A 153 8.56 6.43 3.52
CA ARG A 153 9.92 5.99 3.87
C ARG A 153 9.92 4.70 4.68
N GLU A 154 8.99 4.52 5.59
CA GLU A 154 8.84 3.29 6.39
C GLU A 154 8.50 2.09 5.49
N VAL A 155 7.62 2.27 4.49
CA VAL A 155 7.29 1.21 3.53
C VAL A 155 8.49 0.82 2.67
N LEU A 156 9.25 1.81 2.17
CA LEU A 156 10.49 1.56 1.42
C LEU A 156 11.51 0.78 2.27
N ALA A 157 11.70 1.20 3.52
CA ALA A 157 12.61 0.51 4.45
C ALA A 157 12.16 -0.93 4.71
N ALA A 158 10.85 -1.16 4.91
CA ALA A 158 10.31 -2.51 5.11
C ALA A 158 10.59 -3.43 3.91
N GLY A 159 10.48 -2.92 2.67
CA GLY A 159 10.83 -3.67 1.47
C GLY A 159 12.33 -3.97 1.37
N ALA A 160 13.18 -3.02 1.76
CA ALA A 160 14.62 -3.23 1.79
C ALA A 160 15.03 -4.26 2.85
N ASP A 161 14.43 -4.20 4.03
CA ASP A 161 14.69 -5.14 5.13
C ASP A 161 14.21 -6.55 4.80
N PHE A 162 13.17 -6.68 3.97
CA PHE A 162 12.64 -7.98 3.54
C PHE A 162 13.71 -8.84 2.84
N LEU A 163 14.63 -8.22 2.07
CA LEU A 163 15.73 -8.94 1.42
C LEU A 163 16.85 -9.34 2.38
N ALA A 164 16.82 -8.89 3.64
CA ALA A 164 17.85 -9.17 4.66
C ALA A 164 19.29 -8.82 4.23
N ILE A 165 19.48 -7.93 3.26
CA ILE A 165 20.81 -7.59 2.71
C ILE A 165 21.56 -6.62 3.63
N GLY A 166 20.89 -5.99 4.60
CA GLY A 166 21.50 -5.11 5.60
C GLY A 166 22.20 -3.86 5.01
N ASN A 167 21.90 -3.51 3.78
CA ASN A 167 22.43 -2.32 3.14
C ASN A 167 21.57 -1.12 3.52
N GLU A 168 22.18 -0.08 4.07
CA GLU A 168 21.52 1.21 4.15
C GLU A 168 21.27 1.72 2.72
N LEU A 169 20.00 2.09 2.45
CA LEU A 169 19.65 2.68 1.17
C LEU A 169 20.31 4.06 1.03
N ASP A 170 20.85 4.34 -0.15
CA ASP A 170 21.34 5.67 -0.48
C ASP A 170 20.18 6.69 -0.46
N ASP A 171 20.38 7.84 0.18
CA ASP A 171 19.34 8.87 0.30
C ASP A 171 18.81 9.32 -1.07
N SER A 172 19.66 9.36 -2.11
CA SER A 172 19.23 9.74 -3.46
C SER A 172 18.30 8.70 -4.09
N VAL A 173 18.50 7.42 -3.82
CA VAL A 173 17.65 6.32 -4.26
C VAL A 173 16.31 6.38 -3.52
N VAL A 174 16.34 6.64 -2.23
CA VAL A 174 15.13 6.81 -1.41
C VAL A 174 14.29 7.99 -1.91
N GLU A 175 14.90 9.15 -2.14
CA GLU A 175 14.17 10.33 -2.63
C GLU A 175 13.58 10.10 -4.04
N ALA A 176 14.30 9.43 -4.95
CA ALA A 176 13.77 9.09 -6.25
C ALA A 176 12.54 8.14 -6.14
N ALA A 177 12.62 7.12 -5.28
CA ALA A 177 11.50 6.22 -5.04
C ALA A 177 10.31 6.95 -4.39
N LEU A 178 10.54 7.89 -3.47
CA LEU A 178 9.49 8.71 -2.88
C LEU A 178 8.78 9.59 -3.92
N ASP A 179 9.51 10.17 -4.86
CA ASP A 179 8.92 10.95 -5.96
C ASP A 179 8.02 10.08 -6.86
N GLU A 180 8.42 8.84 -7.14
CA GLU A 180 7.59 7.88 -7.89
C GLU A 180 6.32 7.49 -7.10
N LEU A 181 6.44 7.23 -5.81
CA LEU A 181 5.28 6.93 -4.95
C LEU A 181 4.29 8.10 -4.89
N LEU A 182 4.79 9.33 -4.81
CA LEU A 182 3.95 10.53 -4.84
C LEU A 182 3.31 10.76 -6.21
N ALA A 183 4.00 10.42 -7.30
CA ALA A 183 3.40 10.43 -8.63
C ALA A 183 2.23 9.42 -8.71
N ALA A 184 2.40 8.21 -8.17
CA ALA A 184 1.34 7.21 -8.08
C ALA A 184 0.16 7.67 -7.20
N VAL A 185 0.42 8.31 -6.06
CA VAL A 185 -0.63 8.95 -5.25
C VAL A 185 -1.40 9.99 -6.07
N GLY A 186 -0.70 10.77 -6.90
CA GLY A 186 -1.32 11.72 -7.82
C GLY A 186 -2.24 11.03 -8.82
N GLU A 187 -1.74 10.02 -9.50
CA GLU A 187 -2.43 9.31 -10.57
C GLU A 187 -3.60 8.45 -10.05
N TRP A 188 -3.38 7.70 -8.98
CA TRP A 188 -4.37 6.72 -8.49
C TRP A 188 -5.35 7.32 -7.48
N GLY A 189 -4.97 8.39 -6.81
CA GLY A 189 -5.75 9.04 -5.75
C GLY A 189 -6.28 10.41 -6.13
N ILE A 190 -5.40 11.36 -6.38
CA ILE A 190 -5.77 12.78 -6.58
C ILE A 190 -6.55 12.97 -7.87
N ASP A 191 -6.04 12.51 -9.01
CA ASP A 191 -6.62 12.76 -10.33
C ASP A 191 -8.04 12.16 -10.48
N PRO A 192 -8.32 10.91 -10.04
CA PRO A 192 -9.67 10.36 -10.09
C PRO A 192 -10.67 11.10 -9.18
N LEU A 193 -10.24 11.52 -7.97
CA LEU A 193 -11.10 12.31 -7.08
C LEU A 193 -11.40 13.68 -7.71
N ARG A 194 -10.39 14.37 -8.25
CA ARG A 194 -10.57 15.63 -8.96
C ARG A 194 -11.56 15.49 -10.12
N ALA A 195 -11.44 14.44 -10.92
CA ALA A 195 -12.34 14.17 -12.03
C ALA A 195 -13.77 13.93 -11.57
N LYS A 196 -13.99 13.22 -10.44
CA LYS A 196 -15.32 13.04 -9.85
C LYS A 196 -15.93 14.38 -9.38
N LEU A 197 -15.14 15.18 -8.64
CA LEU A 197 -15.57 16.47 -8.13
C LEU A 197 -15.88 17.47 -9.27
N ALA A 198 -15.05 17.47 -10.32
CA ALA A 198 -15.27 18.31 -11.50
C ALA A 198 -16.64 18.00 -12.14
N ARG A 199 -16.98 16.73 -12.35
CA ARG A 199 -18.29 16.32 -12.89
C ARG A 199 -19.44 16.81 -12.01
N VAL A 200 -19.32 16.69 -10.69
CA VAL A 200 -20.37 17.17 -9.76
C VAL A 200 -20.62 18.67 -9.90
N VAL A 201 -19.55 19.46 -10.13
CA VAL A 201 -19.63 20.91 -10.31
C VAL A 201 -20.19 21.25 -11.69
N ASP A 202 -19.71 20.61 -12.75
CA ASP A 202 -20.06 20.90 -14.14
C ASP A 202 -21.50 20.44 -14.48
N ASP A 203 -21.99 19.34 -13.84
CA ASP A 203 -23.37 18.86 -13.96
C ASP A 203 -24.39 19.73 -13.17
N SER A 204 -23.92 20.68 -12.38
CA SER A 204 -24.80 21.63 -11.70
C SER A 204 -25.33 22.66 -12.72
N ASP A 205 -26.65 22.65 -12.93
CA ASP A 205 -27.37 23.45 -13.94
C ASP A 205 -26.98 24.95 -13.90
N ASP A 206 -26.66 25.49 -15.07
CA ASP A 206 -26.18 26.86 -15.30
C ASP A 206 -27.23 27.94 -14.90
N THR A 207 -28.48 27.53 -14.64
CA THR A 207 -29.63 28.44 -14.42
C THR A 207 -29.87 28.85 -12.97
N SER A 208 -29.17 28.33 -12.02
CA SER A 208 -29.12 28.63 -10.57
C SER A 208 -29.05 27.33 -9.77
N PRO A 209 -27.87 26.75 -9.64
CA PRO A 209 -27.75 25.52 -8.83
C PRO A 209 -28.18 25.85 -7.40
N ASP A 210 -29.07 25.02 -6.84
CA ASP A 210 -29.32 25.10 -5.40
C ASP A 210 -27.99 24.78 -4.71
N ARG A 211 -27.41 25.80 -4.09
CA ARG A 211 -26.11 25.68 -3.43
C ARG A 211 -26.07 24.56 -2.39
N ASN A 212 -27.19 24.29 -1.74
CA ASN A 212 -27.31 23.24 -0.76
C ASN A 212 -27.22 21.87 -1.46
N GLU A 213 -27.86 21.73 -2.61
CA GLU A 213 -27.77 20.52 -3.43
C GLU A 213 -26.33 20.26 -3.88
N LEU A 214 -25.61 21.28 -4.36
CA LEU A 214 -24.18 21.13 -4.71
C LEU A 214 -23.34 20.72 -3.52
N VAL A 215 -23.53 21.35 -2.34
CA VAL A 215 -22.84 20.97 -1.10
C VAL A 215 -23.11 19.52 -0.74
N ASP A 216 -24.35 19.05 -0.83
CA ASP A 216 -24.72 17.68 -0.47
C ASP A 216 -24.11 16.65 -1.45
N ARG A 217 -24.08 16.98 -2.75
CA ARG A 217 -23.44 16.13 -3.78
C ARG A 217 -21.92 16.04 -3.57
N LEU A 218 -21.25 17.15 -3.29
CA LEU A 218 -19.82 17.16 -2.98
C LEU A 218 -19.50 16.34 -1.73
N ARG A 219 -20.28 16.50 -0.65
CA ARG A 219 -20.13 15.69 0.57
C ARG A 219 -20.32 14.19 0.30
N ALA A 220 -21.32 13.84 -0.52
CA ALA A 220 -21.54 12.45 -0.88
C ALA A 220 -20.34 11.85 -1.62
N THR A 221 -19.75 12.61 -2.56
CA THR A 221 -18.55 12.21 -3.30
C THR A 221 -17.35 12.01 -2.37
N TYR A 222 -17.09 12.94 -1.46
CA TYR A 222 -16.00 12.81 -0.51
C TYR A 222 -16.20 11.65 0.47
N ARG A 223 -17.43 11.42 0.94
CA ARG A 223 -17.76 10.30 1.83
C ARG A 223 -17.56 8.96 1.13
N GLU A 224 -18.08 8.79 -0.10
CA GLU A 224 -17.84 7.60 -0.92
C GLU A 224 -16.32 7.36 -1.08
N TRP A 225 -15.57 8.40 -1.43
CA TRP A 225 -14.13 8.29 -1.60
C TRP A 225 -13.41 7.82 -0.33
N ARG A 226 -13.75 8.39 0.82
CA ARG A 226 -13.14 8.00 2.10
C ARG A 226 -13.48 6.56 2.50
N ASN A 227 -14.69 6.12 2.24
CA ASN A 227 -15.12 4.79 2.66
C ASN A 227 -14.59 3.69 1.74
N ASP A 228 -14.62 3.92 0.44
CA ASP A 228 -14.43 2.85 -0.53
C ASP A 228 -13.03 2.85 -1.15
N ARG A 229 -12.42 4.05 -1.33
CA ARG A 229 -11.18 4.16 -2.12
C ARG A 229 -9.90 4.36 -1.32
N ILE A 230 -9.95 4.98 -0.14
CA ILE A 230 -8.71 5.28 0.61
C ILE A 230 -8.03 4.00 1.10
N GLY A 231 -8.80 2.99 1.50
CA GLY A 231 -8.24 1.71 1.92
C GLY A 231 -7.47 1.01 0.79
N GLU A 232 -8.10 0.93 -0.38
CA GLU A 232 -7.50 0.35 -1.60
C GLU A 232 -6.24 1.14 -2.01
N LEU A 233 -6.36 2.46 -2.16
CA LEU A 233 -5.23 3.32 -2.51
C LEU A 233 -4.05 3.16 -1.55
N SER A 234 -4.32 3.11 -0.25
CA SER A 234 -3.26 2.98 0.75
C SER A 234 -2.57 1.62 0.67
N GLY A 235 -3.32 0.55 0.39
CA GLY A 235 -2.78 -0.79 0.16
C GLY A 235 -1.91 -0.84 -1.10
N ASP A 236 -2.40 -0.27 -2.22
CA ASP A 236 -1.68 -0.25 -3.48
C ASP A 236 -0.37 0.56 -3.38
N ILE A 237 -0.41 1.73 -2.74
CA ILE A 237 0.78 2.56 -2.49
C ILE A 237 1.77 1.86 -1.56
N ALA A 238 1.28 1.16 -0.53
CA ALA A 238 2.14 0.37 0.35
C ALA A 238 2.81 -0.79 -0.40
N THR A 239 2.06 -1.51 -1.25
CA THR A 239 2.61 -2.58 -2.10
C THR A 239 3.67 -2.05 -3.07
N LEU A 240 3.40 -0.92 -3.73
CA LEU A 240 4.36 -0.28 -4.63
C LEU A 240 5.63 0.14 -3.87
N GLY A 241 5.47 0.82 -2.72
CA GLY A 241 6.60 1.28 -1.92
C GLY A 241 7.46 0.13 -1.40
N PHE A 242 6.82 -0.96 -0.94
CA PHE A 242 7.54 -2.18 -0.54
C PHE A 242 8.33 -2.78 -1.69
N SER A 243 7.71 -2.92 -2.87
CA SER A 243 8.38 -3.45 -4.06
C SER A 243 9.55 -2.56 -4.51
N ARG A 244 9.40 -1.24 -4.41
CA ARG A 244 10.49 -0.28 -4.67
C ARG A 244 11.62 -0.41 -3.65
N GLY A 245 11.31 -0.65 -2.37
CA GLY A 245 12.27 -0.95 -1.33
C GLY A 245 13.07 -2.22 -1.61
N VAL A 246 12.38 -3.31 -2.01
CA VAL A 246 13.01 -4.56 -2.46
C VAL A 246 14.00 -4.30 -3.60
N MET A 247 13.57 -3.57 -4.63
CA MET A 247 14.41 -3.26 -5.79
C MET A 247 15.61 -2.37 -5.42
N ALA A 248 15.41 -1.39 -4.54
CA ALA A 248 16.45 -0.47 -4.12
C ALA A 248 17.55 -1.15 -3.30
N ALA A 249 17.21 -2.19 -2.54
CA ALA A 249 18.16 -2.98 -1.76
C ALA A 249 18.86 -4.06 -2.58
N ALA A 250 18.27 -4.46 -3.70
CA ALA A 250 18.86 -5.50 -4.55
C ALA A 250 20.11 -5.00 -5.31
N SER A 251 21.07 -5.89 -5.51
CA SER A 251 22.25 -5.58 -6.34
C SER A 251 21.84 -5.39 -7.82
N PRO A 252 22.53 -4.55 -8.60
CA PRO A 252 22.15 -4.27 -10.00
C PRO A 252 22.04 -5.50 -10.91
N ASP A 253 22.85 -6.53 -10.63
CA ASP A 253 22.86 -7.79 -11.39
C ASP A 253 21.95 -8.86 -10.78
N GLN A 254 21.28 -8.56 -9.67
CA GLN A 254 20.40 -9.49 -8.99
C GLN A 254 19.16 -9.77 -9.83
N GLN A 255 18.76 -11.04 -9.83
CA GLN A 255 17.52 -11.46 -10.45
C GLN A 255 16.42 -11.57 -9.40
N LEU A 256 15.23 -11.11 -9.75
CA LEU A 256 14.01 -11.20 -8.96
C LEU A 256 12.98 -12.02 -9.71
N CYS A 257 12.21 -12.81 -8.98
CA CYS A 257 11.03 -13.50 -9.49
C CYS A 257 9.78 -12.76 -9.02
N TRP A 258 8.76 -12.77 -9.88
CA TRP A 258 7.42 -12.36 -9.50
C TRP A 258 6.72 -13.52 -8.81
N MET A 259 6.20 -13.31 -7.61
CA MET A 259 5.45 -14.29 -6.83
C MET A 259 4.00 -13.83 -6.67
N VAL A 260 3.07 -14.66 -7.13
CA VAL A 260 1.64 -14.37 -7.05
C VAL A 260 1.11 -14.71 -5.66
N ASP A 261 0.33 -13.81 -5.06
CA ASP A 261 -0.46 -14.07 -3.86
C ASP A 261 -1.85 -14.57 -4.26
N HIS A 262 -2.06 -15.88 -4.17
CA HIS A 262 -3.33 -16.53 -4.49
C HIS A 262 -4.42 -16.31 -3.43
N GLY A 263 -4.10 -15.70 -2.28
CA GLY A 263 -5.06 -15.29 -1.26
C GLY A 263 -5.80 -13.99 -1.56
N GLY A 264 -5.37 -13.27 -2.62
CA GLY A 264 -5.95 -12.01 -3.06
C GLY A 264 -6.92 -12.15 -4.23
N LEU A 265 -7.13 -11.02 -4.95
CA LEU A 265 -7.85 -11.02 -6.22
C LEU A 265 -7.03 -11.76 -7.28
N PRO A 266 -7.70 -12.42 -8.27
CA PRO A 266 -7.00 -13.00 -9.40
C PRO A 266 -6.12 -11.97 -10.11
N CYS A 267 -4.86 -12.31 -10.38
CA CYS A 267 -3.88 -11.43 -10.99
C CYS A 267 -3.30 -12.11 -12.26
N PRO A 268 -3.99 -12.05 -13.41
CA PRO A 268 -3.51 -12.66 -14.65
C PRO A 268 -2.14 -12.14 -15.08
N ASP A 269 -1.92 -10.82 -14.95
CA ASP A 269 -0.62 -10.19 -15.26
C ASP A 269 0.48 -10.73 -14.34
N GLY A 270 0.16 -10.94 -13.04
CA GLY A 270 1.08 -11.54 -12.09
C GLY A 270 1.41 -12.99 -12.43
N GLU A 271 0.44 -13.77 -12.89
CA GLU A 271 0.64 -15.16 -13.35
C GLU A 271 1.56 -15.21 -14.58
N ASP A 272 1.35 -14.33 -15.56
CA ASP A 272 2.23 -14.21 -16.74
C ASP A 272 3.65 -13.80 -16.33
N ASN A 273 3.80 -12.87 -15.41
CA ASN A 273 5.09 -12.43 -14.89
C ASN A 273 5.80 -13.53 -14.10
N GLN A 274 5.08 -14.30 -13.29
CA GLN A 274 5.63 -15.45 -12.56
C GLN A 274 6.13 -16.54 -13.51
N LEU A 275 5.40 -16.81 -14.60
CA LEU A 275 5.79 -17.79 -15.61
C LEU A 275 7.05 -17.39 -16.40
N ALA A 276 7.37 -16.13 -16.48
CA ALA A 276 8.59 -15.64 -17.12
C ALA A 276 9.86 -16.08 -16.37
N GLY A 277 9.74 -16.40 -15.08
CA GLY A 277 10.89 -16.69 -14.22
C GLY A 277 11.70 -15.45 -13.84
N PRO A 278 13.00 -15.63 -13.56
CA PRO A 278 13.85 -14.54 -13.04
C PRO A 278 14.08 -13.43 -14.06
N VAL A 279 13.92 -12.18 -13.59
CA VAL A 279 14.21 -10.95 -14.36
C VAL A 279 15.21 -10.10 -13.59
N THR A 280 16.18 -9.51 -14.28
CA THR A 280 17.17 -8.63 -13.65
C THR A 280 16.49 -7.37 -13.10
N VAL A 281 16.91 -6.94 -11.92
CA VAL A 281 16.40 -5.72 -11.25
C VAL A 281 16.31 -4.54 -12.23
N GLY A 282 15.17 -3.86 -12.22
CA GLY A 282 14.91 -2.69 -13.06
C GLY A 282 14.53 -3.00 -14.51
N HIS A 283 14.46 -4.26 -14.93
CA HIS A 283 13.94 -4.63 -16.23
C HIS A 283 12.45 -5.01 -16.14
N GLU A 284 11.76 -4.84 -17.27
CA GLU A 284 10.33 -5.13 -17.38
C GLU A 284 10.08 -6.65 -17.42
N PHE A 285 9.04 -7.08 -16.72
CA PHE A 285 8.42 -8.38 -16.89
C PHE A 285 7.57 -8.40 -18.19
N PRO A 286 7.07 -9.56 -18.64
CA PRO A 286 6.32 -9.66 -19.91
C PRO A 286 5.13 -8.72 -20.04
N THR A 287 4.47 -8.35 -18.93
CA THR A 287 3.34 -7.41 -18.94
C THR A 287 3.76 -5.94 -19.07
N GLY A 288 5.05 -5.64 -19.01
CA GLY A 288 5.61 -4.28 -19.02
C GLY A 288 5.82 -3.69 -17.62
N ASP A 289 5.40 -4.40 -16.58
CA ASP A 289 5.62 -3.97 -15.20
C ASP A 289 7.03 -4.34 -14.74
N ILE A 290 7.65 -3.47 -13.94
CA ILE A 290 8.95 -3.74 -13.32
C ILE A 290 8.83 -4.27 -11.90
N CYS A 291 7.68 -4.06 -11.26
CA CYS A 291 7.37 -4.55 -9.91
C CYS A 291 5.86 -4.50 -9.63
N PRO A 292 5.35 -5.22 -8.62
CA PRO A 292 3.98 -5.04 -8.11
C PRO A 292 3.73 -3.61 -7.58
N PRO A 293 2.49 -3.14 -7.64
CA PRO A 293 1.28 -3.83 -8.11
C PRO A 293 1.12 -3.73 -9.62
N ALA A 294 0.64 -4.79 -10.29
CA ALA A 294 0.28 -4.79 -11.71
C ALA A 294 -1.10 -4.17 -11.97
N HIS A 295 -1.98 -4.17 -10.98
CA HIS A 295 -3.32 -3.62 -11.04
C HIS A 295 -3.79 -3.20 -9.64
N PRO A 296 -4.84 -2.36 -9.50
CA PRO A 296 -5.42 -2.04 -8.19
C PRO A 296 -5.81 -3.30 -7.41
N GLY A 297 -5.39 -3.37 -6.15
CA GLY A 297 -5.59 -4.53 -5.28
C GLY A 297 -4.66 -5.72 -5.52
N CYS A 298 -3.66 -5.58 -6.38
CA CYS A 298 -2.62 -6.60 -6.58
C CYS A 298 -1.78 -6.78 -5.30
N ARG A 299 -1.62 -8.04 -4.87
CA ARG A 299 -0.85 -8.42 -3.69
C ARG A 299 0.40 -9.25 -4.00
N CYS A 300 0.84 -9.26 -5.25
CA CYS A 300 2.05 -9.96 -5.65
C CYS A 300 3.29 -9.42 -4.94
N LEU A 301 4.37 -10.19 -4.97
CA LEU A 301 5.63 -9.89 -4.29
C LEU A 301 6.81 -10.14 -5.24
N LEU A 302 7.86 -9.31 -5.14
CA LEU A 302 9.15 -9.63 -5.72
C LEU A 302 10.00 -10.38 -4.71
N VAL A 303 10.57 -11.51 -5.14
CA VAL A 303 11.45 -12.34 -4.32
C VAL A 303 12.79 -12.53 -5.02
N PRO A 304 13.91 -12.53 -4.30
CA PRO A 304 15.21 -12.80 -4.90
C PRO A 304 15.27 -14.27 -5.34
N VAL A 305 16.01 -14.50 -6.41
CA VAL A 305 16.44 -15.87 -6.77
C VAL A 305 17.55 -16.27 -5.82
N PRO A 306 17.48 -17.49 -5.25
CA PRO A 306 18.48 -18.01 -4.35
C PRO A 306 19.87 -18.12 -5.01
#